data_fee6a038a321c78b67c6539ffff0d563
#
_entry.id   fee6a038a321c78b67c6539ffff0d563
#
_cell.length_a   1.000
_cell.length_b   1.000
_cell.length_c   1.000
_cell.angle_alpha   90.00
_cell.angle_beta   90.00
_cell.angle_gamma   90.00
#
_symmetry.space_group_name_H-M   'P 1'
#
loop_
_entity.id
_entity.type
_entity.pdbx_description
1 polymer ?
#
loop_
_entity_poly.entity_id
_entity_poly.type
_entity_poly.pdbx_seq_one_letter_code
_entity_poly.pdbx_strand_id
1 'polypeptide(L)'
;MGEPFDTKQSPTRSGLIYGIGAYGLWGLIPLYFKTVPHVAPLEVLAHRGFWSFVVLGAILVAMNRWKELAEVWRSPRVLLLLALTTLLIAINWLTFIYAVGTRQVLQSSLGYFMLPLVNVFLGVVFLGERLRPLQW
;
A
#
# COMPACT_ATOMS: atom_id res chain seq x y z
N MET A 1 -4.25 -5.05 -42.45
CA MET A 1 -4.20 -3.58 -42.40
C MET A 1 -4.18 -3.27 -40.90
N GLY A 2 -2.97 -3.20 -40.33
CA GLY A 2 -2.78 -2.99 -38.88
C GLY A 2 -2.82 -1.51 -38.58
N GLU A 3 -3.68 -1.11 -37.66
CA GLU A 3 -3.65 0.24 -37.13
C GLU A 3 -2.34 0.47 -36.37
N PRO A 4 -1.67 1.62 -36.56
CA PRO A 4 -0.47 1.93 -35.80
C PRO A 4 -0.87 2.27 -34.37
N PHE A 5 -0.26 1.58 -33.42
CA PHE A 5 -0.31 1.96 -32.00
C PHE A 5 0.09 3.45 -31.87
N ASP A 6 -0.89 4.26 -31.48
CA ASP A 6 -0.69 5.69 -31.22
C ASP A 6 0.17 5.86 -29.96
N THR A 7 1.48 5.98 -30.17
CA THR A 7 2.49 6.25 -29.12
C THR A 7 2.59 7.74 -28.80
N LYS A 8 1.47 8.46 -28.71
CA LYS A 8 1.42 9.81 -28.16
C LYS A 8 1.04 9.78 -26.68
N GLN A 9 1.91 9.21 -25.88
CA GLN A 9 1.92 9.52 -24.46
C GLN A 9 3.29 10.05 -24.10
N SER A 10 3.36 11.32 -23.76
CA SER A 10 4.46 11.91 -23.00
C SER A 10 4.15 11.80 -21.49
N PRO A 11 4.08 10.57 -20.93
CA PRO A 11 3.77 10.35 -19.52
C PRO A 11 5.00 10.33 -18.64
N THR A 12 6.18 10.24 -19.24
CA THR A 12 7.42 9.96 -18.50
C THR A 12 7.75 11.08 -17.50
N ARG A 13 7.58 12.34 -17.87
CA ARG A 13 7.94 13.46 -17.00
C ARG A 13 6.94 13.64 -15.85
N SER A 14 5.66 13.56 -16.13
CA SER A 14 4.62 13.64 -15.09
C SER A 14 4.65 12.42 -14.18
N GLY A 15 4.82 11.23 -14.74
CA GLY A 15 4.97 10.00 -13.95
C GLY A 15 6.19 10.04 -13.03
N LEU A 16 7.33 10.59 -13.52
CA LEU A 16 8.53 10.74 -12.72
C LEU A 16 8.32 11.73 -11.56
N ILE A 17 7.67 12.88 -11.82
CA ILE A 17 7.35 13.87 -10.77
C ILE A 17 6.44 13.26 -9.70
N TYR A 18 5.37 12.60 -10.11
CA TYR A 18 4.48 11.92 -9.15
C TYR A 18 5.19 10.80 -8.38
N GLY A 19 6.06 10.03 -9.04
CA GLY A 19 6.86 9.00 -8.40
C GLY A 19 7.80 9.59 -7.35
N ILE A 20 8.60 10.59 -7.71
CA ILE A 20 9.51 11.28 -6.77
C ILE A 20 8.73 11.88 -5.60
N GLY A 21 7.60 12.55 -5.89
CA GLY A 21 6.75 13.12 -4.84
C GLY A 21 6.18 12.05 -3.88
N ALA A 22 5.66 10.96 -4.42
CA ALA A 22 5.11 9.87 -3.62
C ALA A 22 6.17 9.20 -2.76
N TYR A 23 7.32 8.83 -3.32
CA TYR A 23 8.41 8.19 -2.57
C TYR A 23 9.09 9.16 -1.59
N GLY A 24 9.18 10.44 -1.95
CA GLY A 24 9.66 11.49 -1.05
C GLY A 24 8.78 11.64 0.19
N LEU A 25 7.46 11.73 0.00
CA LEU A 25 6.50 11.75 1.11
C LEU A 25 6.56 10.46 1.94
N TRP A 26 6.68 9.31 1.28
CA TRP A 26 6.80 8.02 1.98
C TRP A 26 8.06 7.93 2.83
N GLY A 27 9.18 8.48 2.34
CA GLY A 27 10.44 8.56 3.07
C GLY A 27 10.39 9.45 4.33
N LEU A 28 9.43 10.38 4.42
CA LEU A 28 9.24 11.23 5.59
C LEU A 28 8.44 10.53 6.72
N ILE A 29 7.70 9.47 6.41
CA ILE A 29 6.87 8.74 7.39
C ILE A 29 7.68 8.23 8.60
N PRO A 30 8.88 7.61 8.44
CA PRO A 30 9.69 7.19 9.58
C PRO A 30 10.11 8.34 10.49
N LEU A 31 10.35 9.54 9.91
CA LEU A 31 10.69 10.73 10.69
C LEU A 31 9.52 11.17 11.55
N TYR A 32 8.30 11.14 11.01
CA TYR A 32 7.09 11.42 11.78
C TYR A 32 6.94 10.44 12.96
N PHE A 33 7.11 9.13 12.74
CA PHE A 33 7.02 8.16 13.84
C PHE A 33 8.10 8.33 14.90
N LYS A 34 9.26 8.89 14.55
CA LYS A 34 10.30 9.24 15.52
C LYS A 34 9.93 10.39 16.46
N THR A 35 8.95 11.21 16.09
CA THR A 35 8.48 12.32 16.96
C THR A 35 7.51 11.86 18.05
N VAL A 36 6.97 10.65 17.92
CA VAL A 36 6.00 10.06 18.86
C VAL A 36 6.48 8.72 19.47
N PRO A 37 7.73 8.63 19.97
CA PRO A 37 8.31 7.36 20.43
C PRO A 37 7.68 6.83 21.72
N HIS A 38 6.94 7.67 22.43
CA HIS A 38 6.27 7.35 23.69
C HIS A 38 4.85 6.80 23.50
N VAL A 39 4.35 6.78 22.26
CA VAL A 39 3.02 6.25 21.93
C VAL A 39 3.14 4.79 21.53
N ALA A 40 2.30 3.93 22.07
CA ALA A 40 2.32 2.51 21.71
C ALA A 40 2.03 2.31 20.21
N PRO A 41 2.75 1.41 19.51
CA PRO A 41 2.54 1.16 18.08
C PRO A 41 1.09 0.83 17.71
N LEU A 42 0.40 0.10 18.58
CA LEU A 42 -1.02 -0.23 18.39
C LEU A 42 -1.92 1.00 18.45
N GLU A 43 -1.62 1.94 19.33
CA GLU A 43 -2.37 3.19 19.47
C GLU A 43 -2.20 4.07 18.22
N VAL A 44 -0.98 4.19 17.72
CA VAL A 44 -0.70 4.89 16.45
C VAL A 44 -1.49 4.26 15.31
N LEU A 45 -1.50 2.93 15.21
CA LEU A 45 -2.25 2.21 14.19
C LEU A 45 -3.76 2.43 14.33
N ALA A 46 -4.30 2.40 15.57
CA ALA A 46 -5.72 2.62 15.84
C ALA A 46 -6.15 4.04 15.45
N HIS A 47 -5.39 5.07 15.85
CA HIS A 47 -5.65 6.45 15.44
C HIS A 47 -5.62 6.63 13.92
N ARG A 48 -4.64 6.03 13.25
CA ARG A 48 -4.57 6.06 11.79
C ARG A 48 -5.80 5.42 11.15
N GLY A 49 -6.22 4.25 11.64
CA GLY A 49 -7.42 3.57 11.15
C GLY A 49 -8.68 4.42 11.37
N PHE A 50 -8.83 4.99 12.56
CA PHE A 50 -9.95 5.84 12.90
C PHE A 50 -10.04 7.08 12.01
N TRP A 51 -8.95 7.84 11.88
CA TRP A 51 -8.95 9.04 11.04
C TRP A 51 -9.13 8.72 9.55
N SER A 52 -8.55 7.61 9.07
CA SER A 52 -8.80 7.15 7.70
C SER A 52 -10.27 6.82 7.47
N PHE A 53 -10.92 6.16 8.43
CA PHE A 53 -12.35 5.86 8.38
C PHE A 53 -13.19 7.15 8.33
N VAL A 54 -12.88 8.14 9.16
CA VAL A 54 -13.59 9.43 9.18
C VAL A 54 -13.45 10.16 7.86
N VAL A 55 -12.22 10.29 7.34
CA VAL A 55 -11.95 10.99 6.07
C VAL A 55 -12.61 10.28 4.89
N LEU A 56 -12.43 8.96 4.78
CA LEU A 56 -13.04 8.18 3.69
C LEU A 56 -14.56 8.18 3.79
N GLY A 57 -15.11 8.11 5.02
CA GLY A 57 -16.53 8.25 5.25
C GLY A 57 -17.07 9.60 4.78
N ALA A 58 -16.38 10.69 5.11
CA ALA A 58 -16.75 12.04 4.67
C ALA A 58 -16.70 12.17 3.14
N ILE A 59 -15.68 11.61 2.49
CA ILE A 59 -15.57 11.59 1.02
C ILE A 59 -16.72 10.79 0.41
N LEU A 60 -17.05 9.64 0.98
CA LEU A 60 -18.15 8.79 0.50
C LEU A 60 -19.50 9.51 0.57
N VAL A 61 -19.74 10.23 1.70
CA VAL A 61 -20.93 11.08 1.87
C VAL A 61 -20.95 12.18 0.81
N ALA A 62 -19.85 12.91 0.63
CA ALA A 62 -19.75 14.01 -0.33
C ALA A 62 -19.96 13.56 -1.78
N MET A 63 -19.47 12.37 -2.11
CA MET A 63 -19.62 11.79 -3.45
C MET A 63 -20.95 11.06 -3.66
N ASN A 64 -21.78 10.91 -2.63
CA ASN A 64 -23.08 10.23 -2.65
C ASN A 64 -23.02 8.79 -3.23
N ARG A 65 -21.95 8.05 -2.90
CA ARG A 65 -21.71 6.69 -3.45
C ARG A 65 -22.17 5.56 -2.53
N TRP A 66 -23.22 5.76 -1.78
CA TRP A 66 -23.78 4.78 -0.84
C TRP A 66 -24.22 3.47 -1.48
N LYS A 67 -24.68 3.53 -2.75
CA LYS A 67 -25.12 2.34 -3.47
C LYS A 67 -23.99 1.33 -3.66
N GLU A 68 -22.81 1.80 -4.01
CA GLU A 68 -21.62 0.96 -4.20
C GLU A 68 -21.19 0.31 -2.88
N LEU A 69 -21.24 1.06 -1.79
CA LEU A 69 -20.97 0.51 -0.47
C LEU A 69 -21.98 -0.59 -0.10
N ALA A 70 -23.27 -0.36 -0.38
CA ALA A 70 -24.32 -1.35 -0.11
C ALA A 70 -24.13 -2.65 -0.93
N GLU A 71 -23.61 -2.57 -2.15
CA GLU A 71 -23.26 -3.74 -2.96
C GLU A 71 -22.13 -4.57 -2.34
N VAL A 72 -21.10 -3.90 -1.82
CA VAL A 72 -20.02 -4.56 -1.09
C VAL A 72 -20.54 -5.29 0.14
N TRP A 73 -21.42 -4.64 0.92
CA TRP A 73 -22.02 -5.25 2.12
C TRP A 73 -22.90 -6.48 1.81
N ARG A 74 -23.46 -6.56 0.63
CA ARG A 74 -24.27 -7.72 0.19
C ARG A 74 -23.45 -8.92 -0.24
N SER A 75 -22.16 -8.75 -0.45
CA SER A 75 -21.27 -9.83 -0.93
C SER A 75 -20.37 -10.36 0.19
N PRO A 76 -20.70 -11.49 0.84
CA PRO A 76 -19.89 -12.03 1.94
C PRO A 76 -18.48 -12.42 1.50
N ARG A 77 -18.31 -12.83 0.24
CA ARG A 77 -16.98 -13.15 -0.31
C ARG A 77 -16.09 -11.91 -0.39
N VAL A 78 -16.65 -10.80 -0.86
CA VAL A 78 -15.92 -9.51 -0.95
C VAL A 78 -15.58 -9.01 0.45
N LEU A 79 -16.51 -9.09 1.39
CA LEU A 79 -16.25 -8.71 2.79
C LEU A 79 -15.15 -9.56 3.42
N LEU A 80 -15.15 -10.86 3.20
CA LEU A 80 -14.11 -11.76 3.71
C LEU A 80 -12.73 -11.40 3.13
N LEU A 81 -12.65 -11.16 1.82
CA LEU A 81 -11.41 -10.75 1.17
C LEU A 81 -10.93 -9.39 1.69
N LEU A 82 -11.83 -8.42 1.84
CA LEU A 82 -11.50 -7.12 2.41
C LEU A 82 -11.03 -7.24 3.86
N ALA A 83 -11.67 -8.06 4.67
CA ALA A 83 -11.27 -8.30 6.05
C ALA A 83 -9.87 -8.93 6.12
N LEU A 84 -9.61 -9.95 5.29
CA LEU A 84 -8.31 -10.61 5.22
C LEU A 84 -7.20 -9.64 4.77
N THR A 85 -7.42 -8.91 3.69
CA THR A 85 -6.45 -7.93 3.19
C THR A 85 -6.20 -6.81 4.19
N THR A 86 -7.25 -6.33 4.87
CA THR A 86 -7.14 -5.32 5.92
C THR A 86 -6.31 -5.83 7.09
N LEU A 87 -6.54 -7.07 7.53
CA LEU A 87 -5.76 -7.70 8.60
C LEU A 87 -4.27 -7.81 8.21
N LEU A 88 -3.98 -8.29 7.00
CA LEU A 88 -2.60 -8.40 6.52
C LEU A 88 -1.90 -7.05 6.45
N ILE A 89 -2.59 -6.02 5.94
CA ILE A 89 -2.07 -4.65 5.89
C ILE A 89 -1.86 -4.10 7.30
N ALA A 90 -2.79 -4.34 8.22
CA ALA A 90 -2.68 -3.88 9.61
C ALA A 90 -1.47 -4.51 10.31
N ILE A 91 -1.23 -5.82 10.14
CA ILE A 91 -0.06 -6.52 10.67
C ILE A 91 1.23 -5.94 10.07
N ASN A 92 1.27 -5.71 8.76
CA ASN A 92 2.42 -5.12 8.09
C ASN A 92 2.74 -3.72 8.67
N TRP A 93 1.75 -2.86 8.81
CA TRP A 93 1.93 -1.53 9.37
C TRP A 93 2.30 -1.54 10.85
N LEU A 94 1.70 -2.42 11.64
CA LEU A 94 2.04 -2.57 13.05
C LEU A 94 3.50 -2.97 13.22
N THR A 95 3.97 -3.93 12.42
CA THR A 95 5.37 -4.37 12.39
C THR A 95 6.31 -3.22 12.02
N PHE A 96 5.94 -2.43 11.01
CA PHE A 96 6.72 -1.26 10.60
C PHE A 96 6.81 -0.19 11.69
N ILE A 97 5.66 0.19 12.28
CA ILE A 97 5.61 1.20 13.36
C ILE A 97 6.42 0.72 14.57
N TYR A 98 6.31 -0.56 14.93
CA TYR A 98 7.09 -1.16 15.99
C TYR A 98 8.60 -1.10 15.70
N ALA A 99 9.02 -1.48 14.49
CA ALA A 99 10.42 -1.44 14.08
C ALA A 99 10.99 -0.01 14.13
N VAL A 100 10.23 0.99 13.70
CA VAL A 100 10.65 2.40 13.78
C VAL A 100 10.74 2.85 15.23
N GLY A 101 9.76 2.51 16.08
CA GLY A 101 9.71 2.87 17.50
C GLY A 101 10.84 2.22 18.30
N THR A 102 11.26 1.01 17.94
CA THR A 102 12.40 0.28 18.58
C THR A 102 13.75 0.58 17.94
N ARG A 103 13.87 1.61 17.12
CA ARG A 103 15.10 2.01 16.41
C ARG A 103 15.63 0.97 15.41
N GLN A 104 14.79 0.06 14.93
CA GLN A 104 15.14 -0.98 13.97
C GLN A 104 14.78 -0.57 12.53
N VAL A 105 14.95 0.72 12.20
CA VAL A 105 14.59 1.26 10.87
C VAL A 105 15.38 0.60 9.75
N LEU A 106 16.67 0.29 10.00
CA LEU A 106 17.52 -0.36 9.00
C LEU A 106 17.01 -1.77 8.66
N GLN A 107 16.65 -2.57 9.67
CA GLN A 107 16.10 -3.91 9.49
C GLN A 107 14.77 -3.85 8.72
N SER A 108 13.91 -2.89 9.06
CA SER A 108 12.66 -2.65 8.34
C SER A 108 12.91 -2.30 6.87
N SER A 109 13.89 -1.44 6.59
CA SER A 109 14.26 -1.06 5.23
C SER A 109 14.78 -2.26 4.43
N LEU A 110 15.60 -3.11 5.03
CA LEU A 110 16.07 -4.35 4.39
C LEU A 110 14.91 -5.28 4.04
N GLY A 111 13.91 -5.39 4.93
CA GLY A 111 12.68 -6.15 4.65
C GLY A 111 11.94 -5.63 3.41
N TYR A 112 11.82 -4.32 3.26
CA TYR A 112 11.23 -3.71 2.06
C TYR A 112 12.05 -3.94 0.79
N PHE A 113 13.39 -3.96 0.89
CA PHE A 113 14.25 -4.30 -0.25
C PHE A 113 14.06 -5.74 -0.73
N MET A 114 13.62 -6.64 0.13
CA MET A 114 13.35 -8.03 -0.24
C MET A 114 11.99 -8.21 -0.95
N LEU A 115 11.06 -7.24 -0.85
CA LEU A 115 9.72 -7.36 -1.44
C LEU A 115 9.72 -7.68 -2.94
N PRO A 116 10.55 -7.05 -3.81
CA PRO A 116 10.60 -7.40 -5.22
C PRO A 116 11.00 -8.86 -5.45
N LEU A 117 11.96 -9.37 -4.68
CA LEU A 117 12.40 -10.76 -4.78
C LEU A 117 11.31 -11.73 -4.35
N VAL A 118 10.64 -11.43 -3.24
CA VAL A 118 9.51 -12.23 -2.75
C VAL A 118 8.36 -12.21 -3.75
N ASN A 119 8.05 -11.05 -4.34
CA ASN A 119 7.00 -10.94 -5.36
C ASN A 119 7.31 -11.76 -6.60
N VAL A 120 8.55 -11.72 -7.09
CA VAL A 120 9.00 -12.54 -8.22
C VAL A 120 8.89 -14.04 -7.87
N PHE A 121 9.36 -14.43 -6.68
CA PHE A 121 9.25 -15.81 -6.22
C PHE A 121 7.79 -16.29 -6.15
N LEU A 122 6.90 -15.49 -5.57
CA LEU A 122 5.47 -15.79 -5.49
C LEU A 122 4.82 -15.85 -6.87
N GLY A 123 5.18 -14.94 -7.79
CA GLY A 123 4.71 -14.94 -9.17
C GLY A 123 5.08 -16.22 -9.91
N VAL A 124 6.32 -16.68 -9.77
CA VAL A 124 6.78 -17.92 -10.40
C VAL A 124 6.11 -19.16 -9.78
N VAL A 125 6.05 -19.24 -8.44
CA VAL A 125 5.59 -20.44 -7.73
C VAL A 125 4.06 -20.58 -7.77
N PHE A 126 3.32 -19.49 -7.55
CA PHE A 126 1.86 -19.55 -7.42
C PHE A 126 1.12 -19.19 -8.71
N LEU A 127 1.65 -18.27 -9.53
CA LEU A 127 1.03 -17.85 -10.77
C LEU A 127 1.62 -18.55 -12.00
N GLY A 128 2.70 -19.32 -11.83
CA GLY A 128 3.37 -20.03 -12.95
C GLY A 128 3.98 -19.07 -13.97
N GLU A 129 4.32 -17.84 -13.56
CA GLU A 129 4.91 -16.86 -14.45
C GLU A 129 6.29 -17.32 -14.92
N ARG A 130 6.53 -17.22 -16.24
CA ARG A 130 7.84 -17.53 -16.83
C ARG A 130 8.68 -16.27 -16.87
N LEU A 131 9.76 -16.26 -16.13
CA LEU A 131 10.72 -15.17 -16.16
C LEU A 131 11.41 -15.13 -17.54
N ARG A 132 11.51 -13.94 -18.11
CA ARG A 132 12.29 -13.71 -19.32
C ARG A 132 13.78 -13.78 -18.97
N PRO A 133 14.66 -14.17 -19.94
CA PRO A 133 16.11 -14.30 -19.68
C PRO A 133 16.77 -13.05 -19.08
N LEU A 134 16.21 -11.88 -19.32
CA LEU A 134 16.71 -10.60 -18.78
C LEU A 134 16.25 -10.31 -17.35
N GLN A 135 15.37 -11.14 -16.77
CA GLN A 135 14.82 -10.99 -15.42
C GLN A 135 15.51 -11.91 -14.39
N TRP A 136 16.38 -12.78 -14.88
CA TRP A 136 17.31 -13.58 -14.08
C TRP A 136 18.59 -12.77 -13.77
#